data_2ae233be3745edb978531b9479d56c07
#
_entry.id   2ae233be3745edb978531b9479d56c07
#
_cell.length_a   1.000
_cell.length_b   1.000
_cell.length_c   1.000
_cell.angle_alpha   90.00
_cell.angle_beta   90.00
_cell.angle_gamma   90.00
#
_symmetry.space_group_name_H-M   'P 1'
#
loop_
_entity.id
_entity.type
_entity.pdbx_description
1 polymer ?
#
loop_
_entity_poly.entity_id
_entity_poly.type
_entity_poly.pdbx_seq_one_letter_code
_entity_poly.pdbx_strand_id
1 'polypeptide(L)'
;MAKIAKQYTIQDFNDILAAGFSYDLKDSNVIELISSLANKVGAPTYIKTPVFPKREKPTGEQIELQETSSLSSSSLSNRRARNKPSQISDDDWGMIRTFQKTEMKKTEGIEKRIDAIRSLLNKLTDATYGVIEPEILSEVNKIIRGEEDEEAGGNNNGGALVIEEENINKIAHSIFNTASSNMFYSALYAKLFKQLVQCHDIFTNVFEKSYSEFVGLFKKVEYVDPNVDYNKFCEVTKMNDKRKAMSMFIINLMKEGMLEADSVVEIIVELQEMVNSYIKQANKMNELEELNENLFILLTNGKNVLSSHEKWDSIVSHIKFLSILKVKMKEYPSVNNKLIFKNMDILEELGLS
;
A
#
# COMPACT_ATOMS: atom_id res chain seq x y z
N MET A 1 19.52 34.54 -29.92
CA MET A 1 20.70 33.72 -29.58
C MET A 1 20.19 32.49 -28.80
N ALA A 2 20.33 31.32 -29.41
CA ALA A 2 19.92 30.06 -28.77
C ALA A 2 20.90 29.72 -27.63
N LYS A 3 20.41 29.53 -26.41
CA LYS A 3 21.21 29.01 -25.30
C LYS A 3 21.58 27.57 -25.60
N ILE A 4 22.84 27.32 -25.90
CA ILE A 4 23.39 25.97 -26.03
C ILE A 4 23.34 25.37 -24.61
N ALA A 5 22.55 24.31 -24.41
CA ALA A 5 22.54 23.54 -23.16
C ALA A 5 23.91 22.86 -23.02
N LYS A 6 24.66 23.19 -21.94
CA LYS A 6 25.91 22.49 -21.62
C LYS A 6 25.58 21.04 -21.29
N GLN A 7 26.12 20.11 -22.06
CA GLN A 7 26.06 18.67 -21.72
C GLN A 7 27.27 18.37 -20.82
N TYR A 8 26.99 17.76 -19.66
CA TYR A 8 28.00 17.31 -18.71
C TYR A 8 28.20 15.79 -18.91
N THR A 9 29.44 15.35 -18.90
CA THR A 9 29.84 13.94 -18.92
C THR A 9 29.92 13.37 -17.51
N ILE A 10 29.93 12.03 -17.39
CA ILE A 10 30.16 11.36 -16.09
C ILE A 10 31.50 11.75 -15.50
N GLN A 11 32.51 12.02 -16.36
CA GLN A 11 33.84 12.46 -15.93
C GLN A 11 33.78 13.85 -15.30
N ASP A 12 33.07 14.82 -15.91
CA ASP A 12 32.86 16.14 -15.34
C ASP A 12 32.21 16.09 -13.96
N PHE A 13 31.26 15.15 -13.77
CA PHE A 13 30.60 14.95 -12.47
C PHE A 13 31.57 14.38 -11.42
N ASN A 14 32.41 13.42 -11.78
CA ASN A 14 33.43 12.86 -10.88
C ASN A 14 34.49 13.87 -10.53
N ASP A 15 34.90 14.72 -11.48
CA ASP A 15 35.89 15.78 -11.24
C ASP A 15 35.33 16.84 -10.29
N ILE A 16 34.08 17.23 -10.40
CA ILE A 16 33.39 18.12 -9.45
C ILE A 16 33.33 17.53 -8.06
N LEU A 17 32.98 16.22 -7.93
CA LEU A 17 32.96 15.51 -6.65
C LEU A 17 34.37 15.43 -6.00
N ALA A 18 35.41 15.20 -6.78
CA ALA A 18 36.78 15.09 -6.31
C ALA A 18 37.37 16.46 -5.89
N ALA A 19 37.00 17.54 -6.60
CA ALA A 19 37.44 18.90 -6.30
C ALA A 19 36.75 19.50 -5.05
N GLY A 20 35.63 18.95 -4.61
CA GLY A 20 34.81 19.51 -3.53
C GLY A 20 34.06 20.76 -3.97
N PHE A 21 32.91 21.02 -3.30
CA PHE A 21 32.15 22.25 -3.55
C PHE A 21 32.75 23.43 -2.80
N SER A 22 33.69 24.15 -3.41
CA SER A 22 34.06 25.50 -3.01
C SER A 22 33.49 26.48 -4.03
N TYR A 23 32.25 26.90 -3.83
CA TYR A 23 31.63 27.91 -4.70
C TYR A 23 31.70 29.26 -4.00
N ASP A 24 32.62 30.11 -4.40
CA ASP A 24 32.62 31.52 -4.02
C ASP A 24 31.54 32.24 -4.83
N LEU A 25 30.42 32.56 -4.19
CA LEU A 25 29.42 33.46 -4.77
C LEU A 25 30.06 34.84 -4.98
N LYS A 26 30.38 35.16 -6.22
CA LYS A 26 31.06 36.41 -6.60
C LYS A 26 30.20 37.68 -6.49
N ASP A 27 28.88 37.52 -6.28
CA ASP A 27 27.96 38.65 -6.23
C ASP A 27 27.52 38.89 -4.77
N SER A 28 28.03 40.00 -4.19
CA SER A 28 27.70 40.42 -2.82
C SER A 28 26.21 40.61 -2.57
N ASN A 29 25.45 41.03 -3.61
CA ASN A 29 24.00 41.21 -3.49
C ASN A 29 23.24 39.90 -3.27
N VAL A 30 23.75 38.80 -3.88
CA VAL A 30 23.16 37.45 -3.68
C VAL A 30 23.45 36.96 -2.28
N ILE A 31 24.62 37.20 -1.72
CA ILE A 31 24.99 36.82 -0.35
C ILE A 31 24.12 37.58 0.67
N GLU A 32 23.91 38.89 0.47
CA GLU A 32 23.02 39.70 1.32
C GLU A 32 21.56 39.24 1.23
N LEU A 33 21.06 38.88 0.04
CA LEU A 33 19.71 38.35 -0.16
C LEU A 33 19.50 37.03 0.56
N ILE A 34 20.48 36.10 0.45
CA ILE A 34 20.46 34.82 1.15
C ILE A 34 20.45 35.00 2.66
N SER A 35 21.31 35.91 3.17
CA SER A 35 21.40 36.22 4.60
C SER A 35 20.11 36.84 5.13
N SER A 36 19.53 37.78 4.37
CA SER A 36 18.23 38.41 4.69
C SER A 36 17.09 37.38 4.71
N LEU A 37 17.04 36.47 3.74
CA LEU A 37 16.09 35.38 3.68
C LEU A 37 16.25 34.40 4.86
N ALA A 38 17.48 34.01 5.19
CA ALA A 38 17.74 33.11 6.33
C ALA A 38 17.30 33.74 7.66
N ASN A 39 17.51 35.05 7.85
CA ASN A 39 17.04 35.76 9.01
C ASN A 39 15.49 35.87 9.09
N LYS A 40 14.82 36.04 7.95
CA LYS A 40 13.37 36.13 7.89
C LYS A 40 12.66 34.77 8.12
N VAL A 41 13.27 33.69 7.67
CA VAL A 41 12.70 32.33 7.77
C VAL A 41 13.05 31.67 9.10
N GLY A 42 13.99 32.24 9.88
CA GLY A 42 14.41 31.67 11.15
C GLY A 42 15.07 30.30 10.98
N ALA A 43 15.80 30.11 9.89
CA ALA A 43 16.52 28.86 9.65
C ALA A 43 17.48 28.57 10.79
N PRO A 44 17.47 27.36 11.40
CA PRO A 44 18.41 27.02 12.44
C PRO A 44 19.85 27.17 11.89
N THR A 45 20.71 27.86 12.63
CA THR A 45 22.13 27.95 12.34
C THR A 45 22.67 26.54 12.13
N TYR A 46 23.08 26.21 10.92
CA TYR A 46 23.63 24.90 10.59
C TYR A 46 24.94 24.73 11.35
N ILE A 47 24.89 24.02 12.47
CA ILE A 47 26.10 23.65 13.21
C ILE A 47 26.77 22.58 12.35
N LYS A 48 28.04 22.87 11.95
CA LYS A 48 28.91 21.96 11.20
C LYS A 48 28.76 20.53 11.72
N THR A 49 28.72 19.57 10.80
CA THR A 49 28.70 18.12 11.04
C THR A 49 29.38 17.78 12.37
N PRO A 50 28.66 17.08 13.30
CA PRO A 50 29.25 16.77 14.60
C PRO A 50 30.55 15.97 14.40
N VAL A 51 31.65 16.47 14.93
CA VAL A 51 32.92 15.73 14.98
C VAL A 51 32.74 14.65 16.05
N PHE A 52 32.60 13.41 15.63
CA PHE A 52 32.55 12.29 16.56
C PHE A 52 33.93 12.06 17.17
N PRO A 53 34.09 12.08 18.51
CA PRO A 53 35.35 11.77 19.13
C PRO A 53 35.76 10.33 18.79
N LYS A 54 37.00 10.14 18.32
CA LYS A 54 37.58 8.79 18.13
C LYS A 54 37.59 8.07 19.45
N ARG A 55 36.87 6.95 19.51
CA ARG A 55 36.89 6.02 20.67
C ARG A 55 38.33 5.47 20.82
N GLU A 56 38.97 5.74 21.96
CA GLU A 56 40.14 4.99 22.39
C GLU A 56 39.68 3.56 22.77
N LYS A 57 40.36 2.54 22.22
CA LYS A 57 40.11 1.15 22.53
C LYS A 57 40.43 0.89 24.01
N PRO A 58 39.55 0.32 24.83
CA PRO A 58 39.97 -0.14 26.16
C PRO A 58 40.90 -1.32 26.00
N THR A 59 42.09 -1.22 26.60
CA THR A 59 43.02 -2.29 26.83
C THR A 59 42.33 -3.31 27.76
N GLY A 60 42.41 -4.60 27.43
CA GLY A 60 41.64 -5.63 28.09
C GLY A 60 42.03 -5.85 29.55
N GLU A 61 41.04 -6.11 30.36
CA GLU A 61 41.14 -6.94 31.56
C GLU A 61 39.85 -7.77 31.70
N GLN A 62 40.05 -9.02 31.98
CA GLN A 62 39.05 -10.06 32.18
C GLN A 62 38.21 -9.78 33.41
N ILE A 63 36.89 -9.92 33.31
CA ILE A 63 36.06 -10.18 34.50
C ILE A 63 35.07 -11.30 34.19
N GLU A 64 35.16 -12.30 35.12
CA GLU A 64 34.46 -13.58 35.17
C GLU A 64 32.93 -13.44 35.31
N LEU A 65 32.30 -14.49 34.81
CA LEU A 65 30.87 -14.81 35.01
C LEU A 65 30.51 -14.95 36.52
N GLN A 66 29.42 -14.33 36.92
CA GLN A 66 28.58 -14.85 37.98
C GLN A 66 27.10 -14.64 37.68
N GLU A 67 26.40 -15.75 37.50
CA GLU A 67 24.96 -15.86 37.56
C GLU A 67 24.47 -15.59 38.99
N THR A 68 23.45 -14.83 39.18
CA THR A 68 22.41 -15.09 40.21
C THR A 68 21.10 -14.42 39.88
N SER A 69 20.08 -15.23 39.97
CA SER A 69 18.64 -14.97 40.00
C SER A 69 18.19 -14.10 41.18
N SER A 70 17.16 -13.27 40.99
CA SER A 70 15.91 -13.28 41.75
C SER A 70 15.07 -11.99 41.65
N LEU A 71 13.83 -12.20 41.40
CA LEU A 71 12.58 -11.47 41.74
C LEU A 71 12.63 -10.31 42.77
N SER A 72 12.01 -9.18 42.46
CA SER A 72 10.76 -8.70 43.09
C SER A 72 10.44 -7.22 42.80
N SER A 73 9.19 -7.04 42.48
CA SER A 73 8.21 -5.94 42.61
C SER A 73 8.63 -4.61 43.26
N SER A 74 8.15 -3.56 42.65
CA SER A 74 7.22 -2.51 43.08
C SER A 74 7.65 -1.03 42.91
N SER A 75 6.66 -0.31 42.43
CA SER A 75 6.30 1.11 42.66
C SER A 75 6.97 2.23 41.85
N LEU A 76 6.13 2.77 40.96
CA LEU A 76 5.83 4.20 40.66
C LEU A 76 6.91 5.26 40.95
N SER A 77 7.48 5.82 39.91
CA SER A 77 7.58 7.28 39.78
C SER A 77 7.83 7.72 38.34
N ASN A 78 6.93 8.56 37.84
CA ASN A 78 7.01 9.26 36.55
C ASN A 78 8.26 10.13 36.48
N ARG A 79 9.25 9.75 35.66
CA ARG A 79 10.19 10.67 35.04
C ARG A 79 10.41 10.22 33.63
N ARG A 80 9.98 11.06 32.66
CA ARG A 80 10.31 10.93 31.22
C ARG A 80 11.82 10.79 31.08
N ALA A 81 12.32 9.56 31.01
CA ALA A 81 13.66 9.26 30.59
C ALA A 81 13.73 9.55 29.09
N ARG A 82 14.48 10.57 28.69
CA ARG A 82 14.93 10.74 27.30
C ARG A 82 15.63 9.44 26.90
N ASN A 83 15.06 8.72 25.94
CA ASN A 83 15.70 7.57 25.32
C ASN A 83 17.05 8.04 24.74
N LYS A 84 18.13 7.61 25.38
CA LYS A 84 19.43 7.66 24.75
C LYS A 84 19.35 6.78 23.52
N PRO A 85 19.83 7.20 22.33
CA PRO A 85 19.91 6.32 21.18
C PRO A 85 20.69 5.07 21.60
N SER A 86 20.11 3.90 21.42
CA SER A 86 20.77 2.62 21.66
C SER A 86 22.05 2.60 20.82
N GLN A 87 23.19 2.47 21.49
CA GLN A 87 24.47 2.29 20.78
C GLN A 87 24.41 0.93 20.09
N ILE A 88 24.42 0.94 18.77
CA ILE A 88 24.55 -0.26 17.95
C ILE A 88 25.93 -0.86 18.28
N SER A 89 25.97 -2.08 18.79
CA SER A 89 27.21 -2.78 19.12
C SER A 89 27.97 -3.21 17.87
N ASP A 90 29.28 -3.51 17.99
CA ASP A 90 30.04 -4.07 16.87
C ASP A 90 29.49 -5.46 16.43
N ASP A 91 28.84 -6.17 17.33
CA ASP A 91 28.13 -7.42 17.03
C ASP A 91 26.87 -7.17 16.21
N ASP A 92 26.13 -6.10 16.48
CA ASP A 92 24.99 -5.68 15.66
C ASP A 92 25.43 -5.29 14.25
N TRP A 93 26.60 -4.60 14.13
CA TRP A 93 27.22 -4.32 12.83
C TRP A 93 27.74 -5.59 12.14
N GLY A 94 28.17 -6.60 12.89
CA GLY A 94 28.53 -7.93 12.39
C GLY A 94 27.30 -8.62 11.78
N MET A 95 26.17 -8.60 12.48
CA MET A 95 24.89 -9.17 11.97
C MET A 95 24.36 -8.43 10.73
N ILE A 96 24.49 -7.10 10.68
CA ILE A 96 24.10 -6.32 9.51
C ILE A 96 25.01 -6.60 8.31
N ARG A 97 26.30 -6.89 8.53
CA ARG A 97 27.27 -7.20 7.46
C ARG A 97 27.20 -8.64 6.96
N THR A 98 26.69 -9.57 7.77
CA THR A 98 26.35 -10.92 7.31
C THR A 98 25.00 -10.93 6.61
N PHE A 99 24.84 -10.11 5.56
CA PHE A 99 23.79 -10.33 4.58
C PHE A 99 24.05 -11.70 3.95
N GLN A 100 23.48 -12.73 4.53
CA GLN A 100 23.32 -13.98 3.81
C GLN A 100 22.42 -13.66 2.64
N LYS A 101 22.99 -13.74 1.44
CA LYS A 101 22.25 -13.68 0.20
C LYS A 101 21.08 -14.63 0.38
N THR A 102 19.86 -14.09 0.44
CA THR A 102 18.67 -14.92 0.52
C THR A 102 18.72 -15.83 -0.70
N GLU A 103 19.04 -17.11 -0.50
CA GLU A 103 18.96 -18.09 -1.58
C GLU A 103 17.48 -18.13 -1.96
N MET A 104 17.18 -17.54 -3.09
CA MET A 104 15.85 -17.68 -3.68
C MET A 104 15.70 -19.16 -3.97
N LYS A 105 14.84 -19.84 -3.21
CA LYS A 105 14.44 -21.21 -3.52
C LYS A 105 13.96 -21.20 -4.96
N LYS A 106 14.63 -21.94 -5.82
CA LYS A 106 14.16 -22.12 -7.19
C LYS A 106 12.80 -22.79 -7.10
N THR A 107 11.76 -22.06 -7.39
CA THR A 107 10.41 -22.61 -7.53
C THR A 107 10.37 -23.48 -8.77
N GLU A 108 9.76 -24.66 -8.67
CA GLU A 108 9.63 -25.63 -9.77
C GLU A 108 8.15 -25.80 -10.11
N GLY A 109 7.88 -26.27 -11.31
CA GLY A 109 6.51 -26.57 -11.75
C GLY A 109 5.60 -25.35 -11.77
N ILE A 110 4.40 -25.49 -11.21
CA ILE A 110 3.35 -24.46 -11.23
C ILE A 110 3.75 -23.17 -10.49
N GLU A 111 4.50 -23.29 -9.39
CA GLU A 111 4.95 -22.13 -8.61
C GLU A 111 5.89 -21.23 -9.43
N LYS A 112 6.77 -21.83 -10.26
CA LYS A 112 7.64 -21.07 -11.18
C LYS A 112 6.80 -20.25 -12.16
N ARG A 113 5.72 -20.82 -12.69
CA ARG A 113 4.81 -20.14 -13.63
C ARG A 113 4.03 -19.02 -12.94
N ILE A 114 3.55 -19.24 -11.70
CA ILE A 114 2.92 -18.21 -10.89
C ILE A 114 3.88 -17.04 -10.65
N ASP A 115 5.13 -17.32 -10.32
CA ASP A 115 6.14 -16.29 -10.09
C ASP A 115 6.50 -15.52 -11.37
N ALA A 116 6.53 -16.19 -12.52
CA ALA A 116 6.72 -15.55 -13.83
C ALA A 116 5.57 -14.56 -14.12
N ILE A 117 4.31 -14.99 -13.95
CA ILE A 117 3.13 -14.12 -14.11
C ILE A 117 3.16 -12.96 -13.12
N ARG A 118 3.48 -13.19 -11.84
CA ARG A 118 3.64 -12.12 -10.84
C ARG A 118 4.71 -11.11 -11.23
N SER A 119 5.82 -11.59 -11.80
CA SER A 119 6.88 -10.72 -12.30
C SER A 119 6.41 -9.83 -13.45
N LEU A 120 5.58 -10.34 -14.35
CA LEU A 120 4.94 -9.56 -15.42
C LEU A 120 3.93 -8.57 -14.85
N LEU A 121 3.05 -9.00 -13.96
CA LEU A 121 2.09 -8.13 -13.29
C LEU A 121 2.77 -6.95 -12.59
N ASN A 122 3.90 -7.19 -11.90
CA ASN A 122 4.65 -6.13 -11.22
C ASN A 122 5.32 -5.12 -12.19
N LYS A 123 5.45 -5.45 -13.47
CA LYS A 123 5.96 -4.55 -14.50
C LYS A 123 4.85 -3.76 -15.22
N LEU A 124 3.59 -4.04 -14.88
CA LEU A 124 2.43 -3.42 -15.53
C LEU A 124 2.30 -1.95 -15.11
N THR A 125 2.44 -1.06 -16.08
CA THR A 125 2.27 0.39 -15.96
C THR A 125 1.58 0.91 -17.21
N ASP A 126 1.15 2.18 -17.22
CA ASP A 126 0.56 2.79 -18.43
C ASP A 126 1.48 2.69 -19.65
N ALA A 127 2.79 2.86 -19.45
CA ALA A 127 3.78 2.80 -20.52
C ALA A 127 4.05 1.36 -21.05
N THR A 128 3.90 0.36 -20.18
CA THR A 128 4.25 -1.04 -20.50
C THR A 128 3.05 -1.91 -20.82
N TYR A 129 1.82 -1.42 -20.58
CA TYR A 129 0.58 -2.20 -20.72
C TYR A 129 0.48 -2.92 -22.05
N GLY A 130 0.69 -2.20 -23.16
CA GLY A 130 0.57 -2.77 -24.52
C GLY A 130 1.55 -3.90 -24.85
N VAL A 131 2.64 -4.04 -24.09
CA VAL A 131 3.64 -5.11 -24.25
C VAL A 131 3.38 -6.23 -23.24
N ILE A 132 3.11 -5.87 -21.99
CA ILE A 132 2.98 -6.84 -20.89
C ILE A 132 1.65 -7.61 -20.92
N GLU A 133 0.54 -6.97 -21.31
CA GLU A 133 -0.76 -7.64 -21.42
C GLU A 133 -0.71 -8.87 -22.36
N PRO A 134 -0.22 -8.77 -23.61
CA PRO A 134 -0.12 -9.94 -24.50
C PRO A 134 0.81 -11.03 -23.94
N GLU A 135 1.89 -10.65 -23.24
CA GLU A 135 2.78 -11.61 -22.61
C GLU A 135 2.06 -12.40 -21.50
N ILE A 136 1.30 -11.72 -20.63
CA ILE A 136 0.51 -12.37 -19.57
C ILE A 136 -0.54 -13.30 -20.18
N LEU A 137 -1.29 -12.85 -21.20
CA LEU A 137 -2.28 -13.67 -21.88
C LEU A 137 -1.64 -14.90 -22.54
N SER A 138 -0.46 -14.74 -23.15
CA SER A 138 0.30 -15.84 -23.75
C SER A 138 0.72 -16.86 -22.68
N GLU A 139 1.28 -16.41 -21.55
CA GLU A 139 1.69 -17.30 -20.47
C GLU A 139 0.49 -18.05 -19.85
N VAL A 140 -0.63 -17.36 -19.62
CA VAL A 140 -1.86 -18.00 -19.13
C VAL A 140 -2.38 -19.04 -20.16
N ASN A 141 -2.38 -18.73 -21.45
CA ASN A 141 -2.77 -19.65 -22.51
C ASN A 141 -1.89 -20.91 -22.57
N LYS A 142 -0.57 -20.76 -22.48
CA LYS A 142 0.37 -21.90 -22.43
C LYS A 142 0.07 -22.81 -21.24
N ILE A 143 -0.21 -22.21 -20.07
CA ILE A 143 -0.54 -22.96 -18.86
C ILE A 143 -1.83 -23.75 -19.05
N ILE A 144 -2.89 -23.11 -19.55
CA ILE A 144 -4.20 -23.76 -19.73
C ILE A 144 -4.12 -24.88 -20.78
N ARG A 145 -3.26 -24.72 -21.81
CA ARG A 145 -3.02 -25.77 -22.84
C ARG A 145 -2.07 -26.87 -22.38
N GLY A 146 -1.42 -26.74 -21.22
CA GLY A 146 -0.43 -27.72 -20.76
C GLY A 146 0.88 -27.70 -21.55
N GLU A 147 1.22 -26.58 -22.19
CA GLU A 147 2.47 -26.44 -22.96
C GLU A 147 3.66 -26.33 -21.98
N GLU A 148 4.69 -27.18 -22.16
CA GLU A 148 5.93 -27.13 -21.39
C GLU A 148 6.85 -26.03 -21.95
N ASP A 149 7.66 -25.40 -21.06
CA ASP A 149 8.74 -24.50 -21.49
C ASP A 149 9.79 -25.29 -22.24
N GLU A 150 10.09 -24.95 -23.49
CA GLU A 150 11.09 -25.61 -24.36
C GLU A 150 12.52 -25.60 -23.78
N GLU A 151 12.76 -24.80 -22.71
CA GLU A 151 14.07 -24.69 -22.05
C GLU A 151 14.39 -25.80 -21.04
N ALA A 152 13.43 -26.63 -20.66
CA ALA A 152 13.69 -27.81 -19.82
C ALA A 152 14.10 -28.99 -20.72
N GLY A 153 15.37 -29.04 -21.09
CA GLY A 153 15.98 -30.15 -21.85
C GLY A 153 15.88 -31.50 -21.11
N GLY A 154 14.71 -32.08 -21.10
CA GLY A 154 14.40 -33.39 -20.56
C GLY A 154 13.58 -34.18 -21.57
N ASN A 155 14.03 -35.40 -21.89
CA ASN A 155 13.47 -36.38 -22.79
C ASN A 155 11.92 -36.34 -22.85
N ASN A 156 11.41 -35.79 -23.94
CA ASN A 156 9.99 -35.72 -24.26
C ASN A 156 9.43 -37.12 -24.58
N ASN A 157 8.88 -37.79 -23.59
CA ASN A 157 7.77 -38.69 -23.86
C ASN A 157 6.51 -37.80 -23.91
N GLY A 158 6.00 -37.52 -25.07
CA GLY A 158 4.90 -36.61 -25.37
C GLY A 158 3.57 -37.04 -24.70
N GLY A 159 3.44 -36.72 -23.41
CA GLY A 159 2.19 -36.70 -22.71
C GLY A 159 1.87 -35.24 -22.40
N ALA A 160 0.84 -34.68 -23.05
CA ALA A 160 0.28 -33.42 -22.62
C ALA A 160 0.04 -33.52 -21.11
N LEU A 161 0.76 -32.71 -20.31
CA LEU A 161 0.48 -32.59 -18.89
C LEU A 161 -0.96 -32.11 -18.78
N VAL A 162 -1.86 -33.00 -18.36
CA VAL A 162 -3.19 -32.61 -17.94
C VAL A 162 -2.96 -31.76 -16.68
N ILE A 163 -2.88 -30.45 -16.86
CA ILE A 163 -2.79 -29.55 -15.73
C ILE A 163 -4.10 -29.70 -14.99
N GLU A 164 -4.03 -30.19 -13.77
CA GLU A 164 -5.18 -30.35 -12.92
C GLU A 164 -5.92 -29.00 -12.79
N GLU A 165 -7.22 -29.00 -12.90
CA GLU A 165 -8.08 -27.80 -12.79
C GLU A 165 -7.75 -26.99 -11.54
N GLU A 166 -7.33 -27.67 -10.46
CA GLU A 166 -6.86 -27.06 -9.23
C GLU A 166 -5.65 -26.11 -9.44
N ASN A 167 -4.72 -26.48 -10.30
CA ASN A 167 -3.54 -25.67 -10.60
C ASN A 167 -3.89 -24.42 -11.39
N ILE A 168 -4.81 -24.52 -12.34
CA ILE A 168 -5.32 -23.37 -13.09
C ILE A 168 -6.06 -22.42 -12.14
N ASN A 169 -6.87 -22.95 -11.23
CA ASN A 169 -7.54 -22.17 -10.18
C ASN A 169 -6.52 -21.42 -9.30
N LYS A 170 -5.42 -22.06 -8.89
CA LYS A 170 -4.35 -21.40 -8.10
C LYS A 170 -3.74 -20.20 -8.84
N ILE A 171 -3.51 -20.34 -10.15
CA ILE A 171 -2.99 -19.25 -10.98
C ILE A 171 -4.01 -18.12 -11.08
N ALA A 172 -5.26 -18.41 -11.41
CA ALA A 172 -6.31 -17.42 -11.52
C ALA A 172 -6.53 -16.65 -10.20
N HIS A 173 -6.54 -17.36 -9.07
CA HIS A 173 -6.56 -16.73 -7.74
C HIS A 173 -5.32 -15.87 -7.47
N SER A 174 -4.13 -16.30 -7.89
CA SER A 174 -2.91 -15.52 -7.72
C SER A 174 -2.95 -14.21 -8.51
N ILE A 175 -3.42 -14.27 -9.76
CA ILE A 175 -3.62 -13.09 -10.62
C ILE A 175 -4.65 -12.16 -9.99
N PHE A 176 -5.81 -12.69 -9.58
CA PHE A 176 -6.85 -11.89 -8.94
C PHE A 176 -6.36 -11.22 -7.66
N ASN A 177 -5.67 -11.95 -6.78
CA ASN A 177 -5.14 -11.39 -5.53
C ASN A 177 -4.12 -10.28 -5.78
N THR A 178 -3.27 -10.41 -6.80
CA THR A 178 -2.32 -9.36 -7.17
C THR A 178 -3.05 -8.13 -7.72
N ALA A 179 -4.00 -8.33 -8.62
CA ALA A 179 -4.78 -7.27 -9.25
C ALA A 179 -5.62 -6.49 -8.23
N SER A 180 -6.29 -7.19 -7.33
CA SER A 180 -7.20 -6.61 -6.34
C SER A 180 -6.50 -5.96 -5.14
N SER A 181 -5.22 -6.25 -4.92
CA SER A 181 -4.45 -5.65 -3.83
C SER A 181 -3.64 -4.41 -4.26
N ASN A 182 -3.54 -4.12 -5.55
CA ASN A 182 -2.82 -2.96 -6.06
C ASN A 182 -3.77 -1.80 -6.35
N MET A 183 -3.88 -0.87 -5.40
CA MET A 183 -4.75 0.30 -5.54
C MET A 183 -4.27 1.26 -6.64
N PHE A 184 -2.94 1.41 -6.82
CA PHE A 184 -2.35 2.42 -7.69
C PHE A 184 -2.62 2.13 -9.19
N TYR A 185 -2.37 0.90 -9.64
CA TYR A 185 -2.60 0.48 -11.02
C TYR A 185 -3.93 -0.28 -11.21
N SER A 186 -4.86 -0.08 -10.29
CA SER A 186 -6.13 -0.82 -10.25
C SER A 186 -6.92 -0.76 -11.56
N ALA A 187 -6.90 0.38 -12.27
CA ALA A 187 -7.57 0.52 -13.57
C ALA A 187 -6.97 -0.38 -14.65
N LEU A 188 -5.63 -0.46 -14.72
CA LEU A 188 -4.94 -1.35 -15.66
C LEU A 188 -5.20 -2.83 -15.34
N TYR A 189 -5.20 -3.16 -14.06
CA TYR A 189 -5.52 -4.52 -13.63
C TYR A 189 -6.97 -4.91 -13.91
N ALA A 190 -7.93 -3.99 -13.77
CA ALA A 190 -9.32 -4.23 -14.13
C ALA A 190 -9.47 -4.50 -15.64
N LYS A 191 -8.79 -3.71 -16.47
CA LYS A 191 -8.74 -3.91 -17.91
C LYS A 191 -8.13 -5.25 -18.31
N LEU A 192 -6.98 -5.61 -17.71
CA LEU A 192 -6.35 -6.92 -17.92
C LEU A 192 -7.27 -8.06 -17.47
N PHE A 193 -7.90 -7.94 -16.31
CA PHE A 193 -8.77 -8.98 -15.77
C PHE A 193 -10.00 -9.21 -16.65
N LYS A 194 -10.56 -8.15 -17.23
CA LYS A 194 -11.62 -8.24 -18.26
C LYS A 194 -11.19 -9.10 -19.44
N GLN A 195 -9.97 -8.89 -19.96
CA GLN A 195 -9.43 -9.70 -21.08
C GLN A 195 -9.30 -11.17 -20.67
N LEU A 196 -8.81 -11.44 -19.46
CA LEU A 196 -8.68 -12.82 -18.96
C LEU A 196 -10.04 -13.52 -18.85
N VAL A 197 -11.07 -12.83 -18.33
CA VAL A 197 -12.43 -13.37 -18.27
C VAL A 197 -13.01 -13.61 -19.64
N GLN A 198 -12.76 -12.74 -20.63
CA GLN A 198 -13.22 -12.95 -22.00
C GLN A 198 -12.55 -14.13 -22.70
N CYS A 199 -11.31 -14.47 -22.30
CA CYS A 199 -10.56 -15.57 -22.88
C CYS A 199 -10.84 -16.92 -22.19
N HIS A 200 -11.18 -16.93 -20.88
CA HIS A 200 -11.22 -18.14 -20.06
C HIS A 200 -12.27 -18.06 -18.96
N ASP A 201 -13.27 -18.92 -19.01
CA ASP A 201 -14.40 -18.99 -18.04
C ASP A 201 -13.96 -19.20 -16.59
N ILE A 202 -12.78 -19.79 -16.37
CA ILE A 202 -12.25 -20.01 -15.02
C ILE A 202 -12.06 -18.70 -14.24
N PHE A 203 -11.71 -17.60 -14.94
CA PHE A 203 -11.57 -16.28 -14.30
C PHE A 203 -12.91 -15.72 -13.86
N THR A 204 -14.01 -16.07 -14.54
CA THR A 204 -15.37 -15.73 -14.09
C THR A 204 -15.69 -16.39 -12.76
N ASN A 205 -15.43 -17.69 -12.62
CA ASN A 205 -15.67 -18.43 -11.38
C ASN A 205 -14.83 -17.89 -10.22
N VAL A 206 -13.54 -17.58 -10.50
CA VAL A 206 -12.65 -16.98 -9.50
C VAL A 206 -13.13 -15.59 -9.08
N PHE A 207 -13.62 -14.79 -10.03
CA PHE A 207 -14.17 -13.48 -9.73
C PHE A 207 -15.41 -13.55 -8.84
N GLU A 208 -16.39 -14.36 -9.20
CA GLU A 208 -17.65 -14.49 -8.42
C GLU A 208 -17.38 -14.92 -6.97
N LYS A 209 -16.51 -15.91 -6.79
CA LYS A 209 -16.10 -16.36 -5.46
C LYS A 209 -15.39 -15.26 -4.67
N SER A 210 -14.39 -14.61 -5.29
CA SER A 210 -13.59 -13.57 -4.63
C SER A 210 -14.41 -12.30 -4.35
N TYR A 211 -15.39 -11.99 -5.20
CA TYR A 211 -16.33 -10.88 -4.97
C TYR A 211 -17.21 -11.15 -3.77
N SER A 212 -17.78 -12.36 -3.66
CA SER A 212 -18.57 -12.77 -2.48
C SER A 212 -17.75 -12.72 -1.18
N GLU A 213 -16.49 -13.19 -1.22
CA GLU A 213 -15.58 -13.08 -0.08
C GLU A 213 -15.28 -11.61 0.29
N PHE A 214 -15.12 -10.74 -0.69
CA PHE A 214 -14.88 -9.31 -0.48
C PHE A 214 -16.07 -8.63 0.22
N VAL A 215 -17.28 -8.84 -0.26
CA VAL A 215 -18.49 -8.32 0.42
C VAL A 215 -18.53 -8.77 1.87
N GLY A 216 -18.12 -10.03 2.13
CA GLY A 216 -17.99 -10.57 3.49
C GLY A 216 -16.99 -9.83 4.39
N LEU A 217 -15.95 -9.18 3.82
CA LEU A 217 -14.97 -8.42 4.60
C LEU A 217 -15.55 -7.17 5.28
N PHE A 218 -16.63 -6.62 4.75
CA PHE A 218 -17.30 -5.47 5.37
C PHE A 218 -18.15 -5.85 6.57
N LYS A 219 -18.62 -7.11 6.67
CA LYS A 219 -19.43 -7.57 7.79
C LYS A 219 -18.70 -7.48 9.14
N LYS A 220 -17.37 -7.43 9.11
CA LYS A 220 -16.55 -7.40 10.31
C LYS A 220 -15.42 -6.38 10.17
N VAL A 221 -15.73 -5.12 10.45
CA VAL A 221 -14.72 -4.07 10.58
C VAL A 221 -14.37 -3.93 12.06
N GLU A 222 -13.11 -4.18 12.38
CA GLU A 222 -12.59 -4.17 13.75
C GLU A 222 -11.48 -3.13 13.88
N TYR A 223 -11.30 -2.65 15.10
CA TYR A 223 -10.14 -1.88 15.50
C TYR A 223 -9.42 -2.57 16.67
N VAL A 224 -8.10 -2.55 16.65
CA VAL A 224 -7.26 -3.06 17.73
C VAL A 224 -6.23 -2.00 18.08
N ASP A 225 -6.09 -1.71 19.40
CA ASP A 225 -5.07 -0.77 19.87
C ASP A 225 -3.69 -1.42 19.74
N PRO A 226 -2.72 -0.80 19.02
CA PRO A 226 -1.37 -1.33 18.85
C PRO A 226 -0.62 -1.52 20.19
N ASN A 227 -1.01 -0.81 21.24
CA ASN A 227 -0.41 -0.96 22.57
C ASN A 227 -0.93 -2.20 23.32
N VAL A 228 -2.07 -2.76 22.92
CA VAL A 228 -2.66 -3.96 23.52
C VAL A 228 -2.19 -5.22 22.79
N ASP A 229 -2.29 -5.23 21.46
CA ASP A 229 -1.86 -6.35 20.63
C ASP A 229 -1.37 -5.83 19.27
N TYR A 230 -0.05 -5.67 19.16
CA TYR A 230 0.60 -5.17 17.94
C TYR A 230 0.46 -6.11 16.75
N ASN A 231 0.53 -7.42 16.95
CA ASN A 231 0.42 -8.40 15.87
C ASN A 231 -0.99 -8.37 15.26
N LYS A 232 -2.00 -8.40 16.10
CA LYS A 232 -3.39 -8.29 15.67
C LYS A 232 -3.70 -6.94 15.03
N PHE A 233 -3.12 -5.84 15.52
CA PHE A 233 -3.20 -4.52 14.89
C PHE A 233 -2.65 -4.56 13.46
N CYS A 234 -1.49 -5.20 13.24
CA CYS A 234 -0.91 -5.35 11.90
C CYS A 234 -1.81 -6.18 10.97
N GLU A 235 -2.44 -7.25 11.47
CA GLU A 235 -3.39 -8.06 10.70
C GLU A 235 -4.62 -7.25 10.31
N VAL A 236 -5.22 -6.53 11.25
CA VAL A 236 -6.39 -5.67 11.00
C VAL A 236 -6.04 -4.58 9.98
N THR A 237 -4.87 -3.95 10.12
CA THR A 237 -4.41 -2.92 9.15
C THR A 237 -4.27 -3.49 7.75
N LYS A 238 -3.67 -4.69 7.58
CA LYS A 238 -3.60 -5.38 6.28
C LYS A 238 -4.98 -5.66 5.69
N MET A 239 -5.95 -6.04 6.54
CA MET A 239 -7.33 -6.27 6.09
C MET A 239 -8.00 -4.97 5.65
N ASN A 240 -7.75 -3.86 6.35
CA ASN A 240 -8.24 -2.54 5.98
C ASN A 240 -7.66 -2.08 4.64
N ASP A 241 -6.35 -2.24 4.44
CA ASP A 241 -5.70 -1.91 3.17
C ASP A 241 -6.23 -2.79 2.02
N LYS A 242 -6.47 -4.07 2.28
CA LYS A 242 -7.11 -4.97 1.31
C LYS A 242 -8.53 -4.50 0.94
N ARG A 243 -9.36 -4.06 1.91
CA ARG A 243 -10.69 -3.51 1.62
C ARG A 243 -10.62 -2.29 0.71
N LYS A 244 -9.75 -1.33 1.03
CA LYS A 244 -9.56 -0.11 0.23
C LYS A 244 -9.11 -0.41 -1.20
N ALA A 245 -8.12 -1.28 -1.35
CA ALA A 245 -7.63 -1.68 -2.68
C ALA A 245 -8.72 -2.41 -3.48
N MET A 246 -9.47 -3.31 -2.85
CA MET A 246 -10.56 -4.02 -3.49
C MET A 246 -11.73 -3.09 -3.84
N SER A 247 -12.07 -2.11 -2.99
CA SER A 247 -13.07 -1.07 -3.31
C SER A 247 -12.70 -0.31 -4.58
N MET A 248 -11.43 0.07 -4.74
CA MET A 248 -10.93 0.70 -5.96
C MET A 248 -11.01 -0.25 -7.17
N PHE A 249 -10.66 -1.53 -6.99
CA PHE A 249 -10.67 -2.51 -8.05
C PHE A 249 -12.09 -2.79 -8.56
N ILE A 250 -13.07 -2.91 -7.65
CA ILE A 250 -14.50 -3.09 -7.99
C ILE A 250 -15.04 -1.91 -8.80
N ILE A 251 -14.72 -0.68 -8.40
CA ILE A 251 -15.11 0.50 -9.18
C ILE A 251 -14.52 0.46 -10.59
N ASN A 252 -13.28 0.04 -10.74
CA ASN A 252 -12.66 -0.06 -12.06
C ASN A 252 -13.24 -1.23 -12.88
N LEU A 253 -13.60 -2.35 -12.25
CA LEU A 253 -14.33 -3.44 -12.92
C LEU A 253 -15.73 -2.99 -13.38
N MET A 254 -16.44 -2.18 -12.58
CA MET A 254 -17.70 -1.57 -12.99
C MET A 254 -17.52 -0.63 -14.19
N LYS A 255 -16.48 0.21 -14.21
CA LYS A 255 -16.16 1.07 -15.35
C LYS A 255 -15.84 0.28 -16.62
N GLU A 256 -15.22 -0.89 -16.47
CA GLU A 256 -14.95 -1.80 -17.58
C GLU A 256 -16.18 -2.62 -18.01
N GLY A 257 -17.31 -2.49 -17.33
CA GLY A 257 -18.56 -3.18 -17.63
C GLY A 257 -18.55 -4.67 -17.25
N MET A 258 -17.70 -5.05 -16.30
CA MET A 258 -17.67 -6.41 -15.75
C MET A 258 -18.59 -6.58 -14.54
N LEU A 259 -18.98 -5.49 -13.92
CA LEU A 259 -19.85 -5.44 -12.75
C LEU A 259 -20.93 -4.38 -12.99
N GLU A 260 -22.15 -4.70 -12.64
CA GLU A 260 -23.27 -3.77 -12.74
C GLU A 260 -23.24 -2.72 -11.62
N ALA A 261 -23.77 -1.53 -11.90
CA ALA A 261 -23.83 -0.44 -10.94
C ALA A 261 -24.64 -0.81 -9.70
N ASP A 262 -25.70 -1.62 -9.86
CA ASP A 262 -26.56 -2.10 -8.78
C ASP A 262 -25.74 -2.84 -7.70
N SER A 263 -24.83 -3.72 -8.11
CA SER A 263 -23.99 -4.47 -7.18
C SER A 263 -23.05 -3.57 -6.34
N VAL A 264 -22.56 -2.49 -6.94
CA VAL A 264 -21.73 -1.50 -6.22
C VAL A 264 -22.58 -0.63 -5.30
N VAL A 265 -23.78 -0.25 -5.75
CA VAL A 265 -24.73 0.51 -4.94
C VAL A 265 -25.18 -0.29 -3.71
N GLU A 266 -25.41 -1.59 -3.84
CA GLU A 266 -25.72 -2.45 -2.69
C GLU A 266 -24.61 -2.40 -1.63
N ILE A 267 -23.34 -2.50 -2.03
CA ILE A 267 -22.23 -2.36 -1.09
C ILE A 267 -22.22 -0.98 -0.42
N ILE A 268 -22.44 0.10 -1.18
CA ILE A 268 -22.49 1.45 -0.63
C ILE A 268 -23.61 1.59 0.41
N VAL A 269 -24.80 1.06 0.10
CA VAL A 269 -25.94 1.12 1.02
C VAL A 269 -25.66 0.30 2.30
N GLU A 270 -25.10 -0.90 2.18
CA GLU A 270 -24.72 -1.71 3.35
C GLU A 270 -23.69 -0.97 4.23
N LEU A 271 -22.69 -0.33 3.61
CA LEU A 271 -21.71 0.48 4.35
C LEU A 271 -22.37 1.66 5.06
N GLN A 272 -23.30 2.35 4.41
CA GLN A 272 -24.05 3.47 5.01
C GLN A 272 -24.94 3.00 6.18
N GLU A 273 -25.54 1.84 6.09
CA GLU A 273 -26.31 1.23 7.19
C GLU A 273 -25.40 0.91 8.39
N MET A 274 -24.22 0.36 8.12
CA MET A 274 -23.22 0.13 9.18
C MET A 274 -22.77 1.43 9.84
N VAL A 275 -22.50 2.47 9.05
CA VAL A 275 -22.15 3.80 9.58
C VAL A 275 -23.28 4.32 10.45
N ASN A 276 -24.54 4.25 10.00
CA ASN A 276 -25.71 4.66 10.79
C ASN A 276 -25.87 3.88 12.10
N SER A 277 -25.48 2.62 12.12
CA SER A 277 -25.47 1.81 13.34
C SER A 277 -24.33 2.24 14.27
N TYR A 278 -23.12 2.43 13.74
CA TYR A 278 -21.92 2.68 14.54
C TYR A 278 -21.84 4.10 15.10
N ILE A 279 -22.38 5.12 14.43
CA ILE A 279 -22.43 6.49 14.99
C ILE A 279 -23.20 6.54 16.31
N LYS A 280 -24.20 5.66 16.52
CA LYS A 280 -25.03 5.55 17.73
C LYS A 280 -24.38 4.73 18.83
N GLN A 281 -23.33 3.99 18.54
CA GLN A 281 -22.60 3.16 19.51
C GLN A 281 -21.39 3.92 20.06
N ALA A 282 -21.04 3.71 21.31
CA ALA A 282 -19.82 4.28 21.87
C ALA A 282 -18.56 3.50 21.41
N ASN A 283 -17.42 4.18 21.33
CA ASN A 283 -16.10 3.59 21.03
C ASN A 283 -15.99 2.94 19.64
N LYS A 284 -16.74 3.46 18.64
CA LYS A 284 -16.70 2.99 17.25
C LYS A 284 -16.05 4.00 16.29
N MET A 285 -15.27 4.96 16.80
CA MET A 285 -14.68 6.02 15.99
C MET A 285 -13.71 5.49 14.91
N ASN A 286 -12.87 4.51 15.26
CA ASN A 286 -11.87 3.98 14.33
C ASN A 286 -12.49 3.10 13.24
N GLU A 287 -13.49 2.29 13.60
CA GLU A 287 -14.24 1.49 12.64
C GLU A 287 -15.05 2.39 11.68
N LEU A 288 -15.60 3.50 12.18
CA LEU A 288 -16.29 4.51 11.36
C LEU A 288 -15.34 5.18 10.36
N GLU A 289 -14.11 5.53 10.79
CA GLU A 289 -13.10 6.09 9.91
C GLU A 289 -12.80 5.13 8.76
N GLU A 290 -12.64 3.84 9.04
CA GLU A 290 -12.35 2.83 8.03
C GLU A 290 -13.51 2.61 7.05
N LEU A 291 -14.76 2.55 7.53
CA LEU A 291 -15.94 2.46 6.68
C LEU A 291 -16.04 3.67 5.77
N ASN A 292 -15.79 4.86 6.31
CA ASN A 292 -15.91 6.10 5.57
C ASN A 292 -14.81 6.29 4.51
N GLU A 293 -13.59 5.73 4.74
CA GLU A 293 -12.55 5.67 3.71
C GLU A 293 -12.98 4.82 2.51
N ASN A 294 -13.65 3.69 2.75
CA ASN A 294 -14.18 2.87 1.66
C ASN A 294 -15.33 3.57 0.92
N LEU A 295 -16.24 4.25 1.63
CA LEU A 295 -17.27 5.09 1.00
C LEU A 295 -16.67 6.20 0.15
N PHE A 296 -15.62 6.88 0.65
CA PHE A 296 -14.89 7.88 -0.13
C PHE A 296 -14.39 7.29 -1.45
N ILE A 297 -13.69 6.15 -1.41
CA ILE A 297 -13.16 5.50 -2.62
C ILE A 297 -14.28 5.14 -3.60
N LEU A 298 -15.35 4.50 -3.11
CA LEU A 298 -16.46 4.04 -3.95
C LEU A 298 -17.20 5.21 -4.60
N LEU A 299 -17.53 6.24 -3.84
CA LEU A 299 -18.34 7.37 -4.32
C LEU A 299 -17.56 8.31 -5.24
N THR A 300 -16.35 8.71 -4.85
CA THR A 300 -15.57 9.67 -5.64
C THR A 300 -15.09 9.08 -6.97
N ASN A 301 -14.63 7.83 -6.95
CA ASN A 301 -14.18 7.16 -8.16
C ASN A 301 -15.33 6.57 -9.00
N GLY A 302 -16.48 6.25 -8.39
CA GLY A 302 -17.65 5.72 -9.07
C GLY A 302 -18.62 6.77 -9.61
N LYS A 303 -18.46 8.05 -9.26
CA LYS A 303 -19.39 9.15 -9.54
C LYS A 303 -19.97 9.12 -10.95
N ASN A 304 -19.13 8.98 -11.97
CA ASN A 304 -19.55 9.10 -13.37
C ASN A 304 -20.59 8.04 -13.80
N VAL A 305 -20.57 6.86 -13.15
CA VAL A 305 -21.51 5.77 -13.42
C VAL A 305 -22.67 5.81 -12.41
N LEU A 306 -22.33 5.95 -11.13
CA LEU A 306 -23.29 5.85 -10.02
C LEU A 306 -24.25 7.04 -9.94
N SER A 307 -23.88 8.22 -10.45
CA SER A 307 -24.72 9.42 -10.40
C SER A 307 -26.03 9.31 -11.19
N SER A 308 -26.12 8.37 -12.13
CA SER A 308 -27.35 8.08 -12.88
C SER A 308 -28.25 7.03 -12.23
N HIS A 309 -27.80 6.42 -11.13
CA HIS A 309 -28.54 5.36 -10.45
C HIS A 309 -29.66 5.94 -9.58
N GLU A 310 -30.83 5.26 -9.52
CA GLU A 310 -32.02 5.73 -8.79
C GLU A 310 -31.80 6.01 -7.29
N LYS A 311 -30.88 5.28 -6.63
CA LYS A 311 -30.53 5.45 -5.21
C LYS A 311 -29.52 6.55 -4.96
N TRP A 312 -28.98 7.20 -6.00
CA TRP A 312 -27.90 8.19 -5.85
C TRP A 312 -28.25 9.35 -4.92
N ASP A 313 -29.43 9.92 -5.08
CA ASP A 313 -29.86 11.06 -4.25
C ASP A 313 -30.00 10.68 -2.77
N SER A 314 -30.43 9.44 -2.48
CA SER A 314 -30.50 8.91 -1.11
C SER A 314 -29.09 8.74 -0.53
N ILE A 315 -28.16 8.19 -1.32
CA ILE A 315 -26.75 8.01 -0.91
C ILE A 315 -26.12 9.36 -0.59
N VAL A 316 -26.27 10.35 -1.46
CA VAL A 316 -25.74 11.69 -1.26
C VAL A 316 -26.38 12.39 -0.06
N SER A 317 -27.69 12.22 0.14
CA SER A 317 -28.41 12.78 1.30
C SER A 317 -27.84 12.25 2.62
N HIS A 318 -27.45 10.98 2.68
CA HIS A 318 -26.79 10.40 3.83
C HIS A 318 -25.40 11.03 4.10
N ILE A 319 -24.60 11.26 3.06
CA ILE A 319 -23.29 11.94 3.18
C ILE A 319 -23.48 13.37 3.68
N LYS A 320 -24.47 14.10 3.13
CA LYS A 320 -24.84 15.45 3.60
C LYS A 320 -25.25 15.44 5.08
N PHE A 321 -26.02 14.46 5.51
CA PHE A 321 -26.38 14.30 6.92
C PHE A 321 -25.13 14.13 7.80
N LEU A 322 -24.20 13.26 7.42
CA LEU A 322 -22.97 13.04 8.21
C LEU A 322 -22.06 14.27 8.26
N SER A 323 -22.00 15.07 7.20
CA SER A 323 -21.14 16.26 7.12
C SER A 323 -21.59 17.42 8.03
N ILE A 324 -22.86 17.47 8.43
CA ILE A 324 -23.41 18.53 9.30
C ILE A 324 -23.50 18.13 10.77
N LEU A 325 -23.16 16.90 11.12
CA LEU A 325 -23.17 16.43 12.50
C LEU A 325 -22.16 17.22 13.35
N LYS A 326 -22.40 17.25 14.65
CA LYS A 326 -21.50 17.90 15.61
C LYS A 326 -20.86 16.86 16.52
N VAL A 327 -19.58 17.05 16.81
CA VAL A 327 -18.85 16.21 17.78
C VAL A 327 -19.48 16.35 19.17
N LYS A 328 -19.44 15.27 19.95
CA LYS A 328 -19.97 15.20 21.34
C LYS A 328 -21.49 15.26 21.46
N MET A 329 -22.23 14.98 20.41
CA MET A 329 -23.68 14.77 20.54
C MET A 329 -23.94 13.46 21.30
N LYS A 330 -24.83 13.51 22.30
CA LYS A 330 -25.17 12.30 23.09
C LYS A 330 -25.79 11.19 22.25
N GLU A 331 -26.49 11.58 21.18
CA GLU A 331 -27.14 10.67 20.23
C GLU A 331 -26.12 9.95 19.34
N TYR A 332 -24.97 10.59 19.05
CA TYR A 332 -23.94 10.10 18.14
C TYR A 332 -22.56 10.10 18.81
N PRO A 333 -22.34 9.25 19.82
CA PRO A 333 -21.13 9.29 20.66
C PRO A 333 -19.83 8.97 19.95
N SER A 334 -19.88 8.26 18.80
CA SER A 334 -18.70 7.90 18.01
C SER A 334 -18.39 8.86 16.85
N VAL A 335 -19.15 9.93 16.70
CA VAL A 335 -18.86 10.96 15.69
C VAL A 335 -17.66 11.80 16.13
N ASN A 336 -16.66 11.91 15.25
CA ASN A 336 -15.48 12.74 15.43
C ASN A 336 -15.27 13.70 14.23
N ASN A 337 -14.32 14.61 14.36
CA ASN A 337 -14.01 15.58 13.29
C ASN A 337 -13.54 14.91 12.00
N LYS A 338 -12.81 13.79 12.08
CA LYS A 338 -12.32 13.08 10.89
C LYS A 338 -13.48 12.55 10.04
N LEU A 339 -14.49 11.96 10.69
CA LEU A 339 -15.68 11.49 9.99
C LEU A 339 -16.40 12.65 9.30
N ILE A 340 -16.59 13.77 9.99
CA ILE A 340 -17.29 14.95 9.45
C ILE A 340 -16.53 15.51 8.24
N PHE A 341 -15.24 15.79 8.40
CA PHE A 341 -14.40 16.35 7.33
C PHE A 341 -14.30 15.41 6.13
N LYS A 342 -14.15 14.11 6.33
CA LYS A 342 -14.13 13.16 5.22
C LYS A 342 -15.43 13.16 4.42
N ASN A 343 -16.60 13.35 5.08
CA ASN A 343 -17.87 13.47 4.37
C ASN A 343 -18.00 14.83 3.64
N MET A 344 -17.39 15.89 4.17
CA MET A 344 -17.26 17.17 3.45
C MET A 344 -16.37 17.01 2.21
N ASP A 345 -15.23 16.32 2.34
CA ASP A 345 -14.33 16.00 1.23
C ASP A 345 -15.06 15.19 0.14
N ILE A 346 -15.89 14.21 0.53
CA ILE A 346 -16.74 13.46 -0.43
C ILE A 346 -17.64 14.42 -1.20
N LEU A 347 -18.34 15.33 -0.51
CA LEU A 347 -19.23 16.27 -1.17
C LEU A 347 -18.49 17.25 -2.10
N GLU A 348 -17.30 17.69 -1.71
CA GLU A 348 -16.44 18.54 -2.54
C GLU A 348 -16.03 17.81 -3.83
N GLU A 349 -15.51 16.58 -3.73
CA GLU A 349 -15.13 15.75 -4.88
C GLU A 349 -16.33 15.41 -5.78
N LEU A 350 -17.52 15.29 -5.20
CA LEU A 350 -18.74 15.11 -5.95
C LEU A 350 -19.25 16.42 -6.58
N GLY A 351 -18.69 17.60 -6.22
CA GLY A 351 -19.14 18.91 -6.67
C GLY A 351 -20.52 19.31 -6.10
N LEU A 352 -20.80 18.88 -4.86
CA LEU A 352 -22.09 19.07 -4.17
C LEU A 352 -21.95 19.86 -2.86
N SER A 353 -20.79 20.45 -2.61
CA SER A 353 -20.47 21.28 -1.44
C SER A 353 -21.16 22.66 -1.50
#